data_d68591f802f466ebf6af2320a3ea5247
#
_entry.id   d68591f802f466ebf6af2320a3ea5247
#
_cell.length_a   1.000
_cell.length_b   1.000
_cell.length_c   1.000
_cell.angle_alpha   90.00
_cell.angle_beta   90.00
_cell.angle_gamma   90.00
#
_symmetry.space_group_name_H-M   'P 1'
#
loop_
_entity.id
_entity.type
_entity.pdbx_description
1 polymer ?
#
loop_
_entity_poly.entity_id
_entity_poly.type
_entity_poly.pdbx_seq_one_letter_code
_entity_poly.pdbx_strand_id
1 'polypeptide(L)'
;MTYKECKYLIKSDLNRLTKVKWRGGGIKYLFFNASFRITFWFRIGSYLARQKGILFKLLYGIVFLIHKHNQYLTGIQLPIGTQIGEGLCFAHFSCIVINSTALIGKNCTIYHGVTIGGVRGPKGGAPIIGDNVVISSGAKIIGKVRIGNNVMIGSGAIVVKDIPDNAVVVGNPGKVISYNGKDHIQYFVN
;
A
#
# COMPACT_ATOMS: atom_id res chain seq x y z
N MET A 1 -0.48 5.50 -17.10
CA MET A 1 0.77 4.81 -16.68
C MET A 1 1.41 4.19 -17.90
N THR A 2 2.65 4.53 -18.20
CA THR A 2 3.49 3.95 -19.25
C THR A 2 4.15 2.66 -18.77
N TYR A 3 4.69 1.86 -19.70
CA TYR A 3 5.48 0.67 -19.33
C TYR A 3 6.72 1.02 -18.50
N LYS A 4 7.37 2.15 -18.81
CA LYS A 4 8.56 2.64 -18.08
C LYS A 4 8.21 2.97 -16.62
N GLU A 5 7.10 3.64 -16.39
CA GLU A 5 6.59 3.93 -15.05
C GLU A 5 6.23 2.66 -14.27
N CYS A 6 5.53 1.70 -14.91
CA CYS A 6 5.21 0.42 -14.29
C CYS A 6 6.47 -0.32 -13.83
N LYS A 7 7.47 -0.43 -14.69
CA LYS A 7 8.76 -1.06 -14.38
C LYS A 7 9.50 -0.34 -13.23
N TYR A 8 9.44 0.99 -13.21
CA TYR A 8 10.00 1.80 -12.15
C TYR A 8 9.32 1.52 -10.79
N LEU A 9 7.99 1.50 -10.75
CA LEU A 9 7.21 1.22 -9.54
C LEU A 9 7.51 -0.18 -8.99
N ILE A 10 7.55 -1.20 -9.85
CA ILE A 10 7.91 -2.57 -9.45
C ILE A 10 9.31 -2.62 -8.83
N LYS A 11 10.28 -1.94 -9.46
CA LYS A 11 11.65 -1.88 -8.94
C LYS A 11 11.71 -1.14 -7.60
N SER A 12 10.96 -0.06 -7.46
CA SER A 12 10.87 0.72 -6.23
C SER A 12 10.27 -0.11 -5.09
N ASP A 13 9.16 -0.81 -5.34
CA ASP A 13 8.54 -1.71 -4.34
C ASP A 13 9.51 -2.84 -3.92
N LEU A 14 10.26 -3.42 -4.87
CA LEU A 14 11.25 -4.45 -4.57
C LEU A 14 12.40 -3.91 -3.70
N ASN A 15 12.93 -2.73 -4.02
CA ASN A 15 14.02 -2.13 -3.28
C ASN A 15 13.68 -1.87 -1.81
N ARG A 16 12.40 -1.64 -1.50
CA ARG A 16 11.90 -1.49 -0.13
C ARG A 16 11.93 -2.76 0.68
N LEU A 17 11.80 -3.90 0.02
CA LEU A 17 11.83 -5.23 0.67
C LEU A 17 13.23 -5.80 0.76
N THR A 18 14.12 -5.35 -0.10
CA THR A 18 15.44 -5.94 -0.21
C THR A 18 16.49 -4.87 -0.53
N LYS A 19 17.65 -4.95 0.12
CA LYS A 19 18.82 -4.16 -0.27
C LYS A 19 19.54 -4.76 -1.51
N VAL A 20 18.99 -5.82 -2.11
CA VAL A 20 19.59 -6.56 -3.23
C VAL A 20 19.22 -5.89 -4.56
N LYS A 21 20.21 -5.58 -5.38
CA LYS A 21 20.02 -5.10 -6.75
C LYS A 21 19.24 -6.14 -7.58
N TRP A 22 18.35 -5.66 -8.47
CA TRP A 22 17.43 -6.44 -9.33
C TRP A 22 18.09 -7.59 -10.13
N ARG A 23 19.39 -7.62 -10.34
CA ARG A 23 20.08 -8.65 -11.14
C ARG A 23 19.87 -10.06 -10.55
N GLY A 24 18.87 -10.79 -11.07
CA GLY A 24 18.56 -12.19 -10.71
C GLY A 24 17.77 -12.38 -9.40
N GLY A 25 17.82 -11.44 -8.45
CA GLY A 25 17.10 -11.52 -7.20
C GLY A 25 15.59 -11.32 -7.32
N GLY A 26 15.13 -10.48 -8.25
CA GLY A 26 13.71 -10.16 -8.39
C GLY A 26 12.82 -11.35 -8.72
N ILE A 27 13.30 -12.30 -9.52
CA ILE A 27 12.56 -13.53 -9.84
C ILE A 27 12.40 -14.39 -8.58
N LYS A 28 13.46 -14.57 -7.80
CA LYS A 28 13.38 -15.30 -6.51
C LYS A 28 12.32 -14.68 -5.60
N TYR A 29 12.32 -13.34 -5.45
CA TYR A 29 11.33 -12.65 -4.62
C TYR A 29 9.90 -12.77 -5.16
N LEU A 30 9.70 -12.81 -6.47
CA LEU A 30 8.38 -13.03 -7.07
C LEU A 30 7.77 -14.38 -6.66
N PHE A 31 8.58 -15.42 -6.54
CA PHE A 31 8.11 -16.76 -6.17
C PHE A 31 8.05 -16.97 -4.65
N PHE A 32 9.01 -16.46 -3.89
CA PHE A 32 9.21 -16.80 -2.47
C PHE A 32 8.84 -15.68 -1.49
N ASN A 33 8.48 -14.46 -1.97
CA ASN A 33 8.05 -13.38 -1.10
C ASN A 33 6.61 -12.95 -1.43
N ALA A 34 5.68 -13.27 -0.54
CA ALA A 34 4.26 -13.00 -0.73
C ALA A 34 3.96 -11.50 -0.88
N SER A 35 4.65 -10.64 -0.12
CA SER A 35 4.48 -9.19 -0.15
C SER A 35 4.91 -8.60 -1.51
N PHE A 36 6.04 -9.03 -2.06
CA PHE A 36 6.45 -8.59 -3.39
C PHE A 36 5.57 -9.16 -4.49
N ARG A 37 5.18 -10.43 -4.39
CA ARG A 37 4.31 -11.06 -5.39
C ARG A 37 2.98 -10.32 -5.55
N ILE A 38 2.34 -9.90 -4.44
CA ILE A 38 1.06 -9.18 -4.52
C ILE A 38 1.24 -7.77 -5.12
N THR A 39 2.30 -7.03 -4.77
CA THR A 39 2.57 -5.71 -5.34
C THR A 39 2.95 -5.80 -6.81
N PHE A 40 3.75 -6.79 -7.21
CA PHE A 40 4.12 -7.03 -8.62
C PHE A 40 2.89 -7.19 -9.52
N TRP A 41 2.00 -8.12 -9.19
CA TRP A 41 0.79 -8.37 -9.99
C TRP A 41 -0.19 -7.19 -9.94
N PHE A 42 -0.26 -6.47 -8.82
CA PHE A 42 -0.99 -5.23 -8.71
C PHE A 42 -0.48 -4.16 -9.70
N ARG A 43 0.86 -3.95 -9.78
CA ARG A 43 1.46 -2.97 -10.69
C ARG A 43 1.24 -3.34 -12.16
N ILE A 44 1.45 -4.61 -12.52
CA ILE A 44 1.19 -5.11 -13.89
C ILE A 44 -0.30 -4.96 -14.25
N GLY A 45 -1.20 -5.37 -13.36
CA GLY A 45 -2.65 -5.21 -13.59
C GLY A 45 -3.06 -3.76 -13.74
N SER A 46 -2.52 -2.86 -12.91
CA SER A 46 -2.79 -1.41 -12.98
C SER A 46 -2.24 -0.77 -14.27
N TYR A 47 -1.14 -1.29 -14.81
CA TYR A 47 -0.64 -0.89 -16.13
C TYR A 47 -1.58 -1.36 -17.24
N LEU A 48 -1.90 -2.66 -17.27
CA LEU A 48 -2.73 -3.26 -18.34
C LEU A 48 -4.14 -2.67 -18.38
N ALA A 49 -4.74 -2.39 -17.23
CA ALA A 49 -6.07 -1.78 -17.13
C ALA A 49 -6.18 -0.41 -17.82
N ARG A 50 -5.05 0.27 -18.04
CA ARG A 50 -4.99 1.59 -18.67
C ARG A 50 -4.61 1.54 -20.16
N GLN A 51 -4.33 0.35 -20.70
CA GLN A 51 -3.97 0.18 -22.10
C GLN A 51 -5.22 -0.03 -22.97
N LYS A 52 -5.12 0.34 -24.26
CA LYS A 52 -6.18 0.16 -25.25
C LYS A 52 -5.83 -1.05 -26.16
N GLY A 53 -6.84 -1.73 -26.67
CA GLY A 53 -6.70 -2.85 -27.60
C GLY A 53 -7.07 -4.20 -26.98
N ILE A 54 -7.50 -5.12 -27.84
CA ILE A 54 -8.04 -6.43 -27.43
C ILE A 54 -6.98 -7.30 -26.73
N LEU A 55 -5.75 -7.28 -27.21
CA LEU A 55 -4.66 -8.05 -26.63
C LEU A 55 -4.40 -7.63 -25.17
N PHE A 56 -4.38 -6.31 -24.89
CA PHE A 56 -4.21 -5.81 -23.53
C PHE A 56 -5.38 -6.17 -22.61
N LYS A 57 -6.61 -6.21 -23.15
CA LYS A 57 -7.78 -6.65 -22.38
C LYS A 57 -7.69 -8.13 -22.01
N LEU A 58 -7.24 -8.99 -22.95
CA LEU A 58 -7.03 -10.42 -22.69
C LEU A 58 -5.94 -10.64 -21.63
N LEU A 59 -4.79 -9.97 -21.78
CA LEU A 59 -3.71 -10.01 -20.80
C LEU A 59 -4.15 -9.49 -19.43
N TYR A 60 -4.94 -8.42 -19.40
CA TYR A 60 -5.52 -7.92 -18.14
C TYR A 60 -6.41 -8.97 -17.47
N GLY A 61 -7.25 -9.67 -18.20
CA GLY A 61 -8.08 -10.75 -17.65
C GLY A 61 -7.26 -11.84 -16.97
N ILE A 62 -6.18 -12.29 -17.62
CA ILE A 62 -5.25 -13.29 -17.06
C ILE A 62 -4.60 -12.75 -15.77
N VAL A 63 -4.04 -11.54 -15.85
CA VAL A 63 -3.35 -10.92 -14.70
C VAL A 63 -4.33 -10.64 -13.56
N PHE A 64 -5.57 -10.25 -13.87
CA PHE A 64 -6.62 -10.06 -12.87
C PHE A 64 -6.90 -11.35 -12.09
N LEU A 65 -7.02 -12.49 -12.76
CA LEU A 65 -7.23 -13.80 -12.11
C LEU A 65 -6.03 -14.19 -11.24
N ILE A 66 -4.80 -14.03 -11.75
CA ILE A 66 -3.58 -14.28 -10.97
C ILE A 66 -3.53 -13.37 -9.73
N HIS A 67 -3.81 -12.07 -9.90
CA HIS A 67 -3.81 -11.12 -8.78
C HIS A 67 -4.90 -11.47 -7.77
N LYS A 68 -6.10 -11.84 -8.24
CA LYS A 68 -7.20 -12.25 -7.37
C LYS A 68 -6.85 -13.51 -6.56
N HIS A 69 -6.25 -14.49 -7.20
CA HIS A 69 -5.75 -15.68 -6.51
C HIS A 69 -4.69 -15.33 -5.45
N ASN A 70 -3.73 -14.43 -5.77
CA ASN A 70 -2.75 -13.97 -4.80
C ASN A 70 -3.39 -13.23 -3.62
N GLN A 71 -4.46 -12.47 -3.82
CA GLN A 71 -5.20 -11.84 -2.71
C GLN A 71 -5.76 -12.89 -1.74
N TYR A 72 -6.29 -13.99 -2.24
CA TYR A 72 -6.77 -15.10 -1.38
C TYR A 72 -5.62 -15.79 -0.64
N LEU A 73 -4.51 -16.06 -1.30
CA LEU A 73 -3.35 -16.71 -0.68
C LEU A 73 -2.67 -15.84 0.38
N THR A 74 -2.65 -14.52 0.19
CA THR A 74 -1.96 -13.60 1.09
C THR A 74 -2.86 -12.98 2.15
N GLY A 75 -4.18 -13.03 1.97
CA GLY A 75 -5.13 -12.28 2.80
C GLY A 75 -5.02 -10.76 2.63
N ILE A 76 -4.44 -10.28 1.51
CA ILE A 76 -4.31 -8.85 1.22
C ILE A 76 -5.32 -8.47 0.14
N GLN A 77 -6.34 -7.71 0.50
CA GLN A 77 -7.29 -7.12 -0.44
C GLN A 77 -6.71 -5.81 -0.99
N LEU A 78 -6.10 -5.87 -2.18
CA LEU A 78 -5.49 -4.75 -2.88
C LEU A 78 -6.14 -4.62 -4.27
N PRO A 79 -7.20 -3.81 -4.43
CA PRO A 79 -7.89 -3.68 -5.73
C PRO A 79 -7.00 -3.07 -6.81
N ILE A 80 -7.00 -3.67 -8.02
CA ILE A 80 -6.32 -3.08 -9.18
C ILE A 80 -6.93 -1.71 -9.47
N GLY A 81 -6.07 -0.71 -9.70
CA GLY A 81 -6.49 0.67 -9.96
C GLY A 81 -6.46 1.59 -8.76
N THR A 82 -6.32 1.07 -7.54
CA THR A 82 -6.02 1.90 -6.36
C THR A 82 -4.79 2.77 -6.64
N GLN A 83 -4.87 4.06 -6.30
CA GLN A 83 -3.77 4.99 -6.56
C GLN A 83 -2.74 4.91 -5.43
N ILE A 84 -1.58 4.33 -5.73
CA ILE A 84 -0.51 4.12 -4.75
C ILE A 84 0.81 4.55 -5.37
N GLY A 85 1.55 5.41 -4.66
CA GLY A 85 2.88 5.89 -5.02
C GLY A 85 3.92 4.77 -5.09
N GLU A 86 5.16 5.15 -5.35
CA GLU A 86 6.31 4.25 -5.38
C GLU A 86 6.68 3.75 -3.98
N GLY A 87 7.38 2.62 -3.90
CA GLY A 87 7.90 2.12 -2.63
C GLY A 87 6.85 1.55 -1.68
N LEU A 88 5.75 0.98 -2.21
CA LEU A 88 4.80 0.25 -1.37
C LEU A 88 5.45 -1.00 -0.78
N CYS A 89 5.37 -1.12 0.54
CA CYS A 89 5.92 -2.26 1.28
C CYS A 89 4.88 -2.86 2.22
N PHE A 90 4.60 -4.14 2.05
CA PHE A 90 3.92 -4.94 3.07
C PHE A 90 4.98 -5.65 3.93
N ALA A 91 5.23 -5.12 5.14
CA ALA A 91 6.24 -5.69 6.03
C ALA A 91 5.88 -7.12 6.48
N HIS A 92 4.60 -7.32 6.77
CA HIS A 92 4.00 -8.64 7.01
C HIS A 92 2.67 -8.70 6.25
N PHE A 93 2.38 -9.82 5.62
CA PHE A 93 1.12 -10.03 4.92
C PHE A 93 0.06 -10.62 5.86
N SER A 94 -1.20 -10.67 5.38
CA SER A 94 -2.39 -11.21 6.00
C SER A 94 -3.33 -10.16 6.60
N CYS A 95 -4.61 -10.40 6.40
CA CYS A 95 -5.71 -9.58 6.94
C CYS A 95 -5.62 -8.08 6.64
N ILE A 96 -5.08 -7.72 5.46
CA ILE A 96 -4.99 -6.32 5.02
C ILE A 96 -6.12 -6.01 4.06
N VAL A 97 -6.84 -4.91 4.30
CA VAL A 97 -7.92 -4.43 3.43
C VAL A 97 -7.67 -2.99 3.03
N ILE A 98 -7.57 -2.75 1.72
CA ILE A 98 -7.39 -1.41 1.15
C ILE A 98 -8.60 -1.07 0.28
N ASN A 99 -9.23 0.05 0.57
CA ASN A 99 -10.34 0.58 -0.23
C ASN A 99 -9.84 1.03 -1.61
N SER A 100 -10.59 0.70 -2.67
CA SER A 100 -10.21 0.99 -4.06
C SER A 100 -10.08 2.48 -4.39
N THR A 101 -10.74 3.35 -3.63
CA THR A 101 -10.72 4.81 -3.82
C THR A 101 -9.76 5.52 -2.85
N ALA A 102 -9.04 4.78 -2.02
CA ALA A 102 -7.99 5.36 -1.19
C ALA A 102 -6.84 5.90 -2.06
N LEU A 103 -6.24 7.00 -1.61
CA LEU A 103 -5.04 7.56 -2.21
C LEU A 103 -3.87 7.32 -1.24
N ILE A 104 -2.81 6.69 -1.70
CA ILE A 104 -1.65 6.37 -0.88
C ILE A 104 -0.40 6.95 -1.55
N GLY A 105 0.35 7.74 -0.82
CA GLY A 105 1.60 8.38 -1.25
C GLY A 105 2.74 7.39 -1.41
N LYS A 106 3.96 7.94 -1.44
CA LYS A 106 5.21 7.19 -1.62
C LYS A 106 5.67 6.54 -0.33
N ASN A 107 6.44 5.45 -0.46
CA ASN A 107 7.12 4.80 0.67
C ASN A 107 6.19 4.40 1.82
N CYS A 108 4.97 4.01 1.52
CA CYS A 108 4.04 3.54 2.54
C CYS A 108 4.41 2.11 2.98
N THR A 109 4.59 1.91 4.28
CA THR A 109 4.81 0.60 4.91
C THR A 109 3.55 0.17 5.64
N ILE A 110 3.03 -1.00 5.31
CA ILE A 110 1.78 -1.53 5.85
C ILE A 110 2.05 -2.89 6.50
N TYR A 111 1.66 -3.02 7.76
CA TYR A 111 1.74 -4.28 8.50
C TYR A 111 0.44 -5.07 8.40
N HIS A 112 0.45 -6.31 8.89
CA HIS A 112 -0.72 -7.19 8.89
C HIS A 112 -1.90 -6.62 9.70
N GLY A 113 -3.12 -7.05 9.37
CA GLY A 113 -4.33 -6.66 10.08
C GLY A 113 -4.78 -5.21 9.84
N VAL A 114 -4.12 -4.48 8.95
CA VAL A 114 -4.44 -3.07 8.66
C VAL A 114 -5.68 -2.95 7.79
N THR A 115 -6.55 -2.00 8.13
CA THR A 115 -7.68 -1.60 7.29
C THR A 115 -7.56 -0.13 6.88
N ILE A 116 -7.52 0.13 5.59
CA ILE A 116 -7.69 1.45 4.98
C ILE A 116 -9.08 1.46 4.36
N GLY A 117 -10.08 1.90 5.12
CA GLY A 117 -11.48 1.74 4.83
C GLY A 117 -12.20 3.02 4.46
N GLY A 118 -13.12 2.95 3.51
CA GLY A 118 -14.01 4.05 3.18
C GLY A 118 -15.33 3.98 3.97
N VAL A 119 -15.99 5.13 4.11
CA VAL A 119 -17.36 5.27 4.60
C VAL A 119 -18.27 5.67 3.45
N ARG A 120 -19.47 5.10 3.38
CA ARG A 120 -20.49 5.43 2.37
C ARG A 120 -21.36 6.59 2.85
N GLY A 121 -22.03 7.23 1.92
CA GLY A 121 -22.99 8.31 2.18
C GLY A 121 -22.52 9.70 1.70
N PRO A 122 -23.34 10.74 1.84
CA PRO A 122 -23.09 12.07 1.27
C PRO A 122 -21.80 12.75 1.79
N LYS A 123 -21.41 12.46 3.02
CA LYS A 123 -20.15 12.92 3.65
C LYS A 123 -19.08 11.83 3.70
N GLY A 124 -19.31 10.71 3.01
CA GLY A 124 -18.40 9.58 2.98
C GLY A 124 -17.16 9.83 2.14
N GLY A 125 -16.29 8.84 2.10
CA GLY A 125 -15.06 8.87 1.32
C GLY A 125 -14.04 7.88 1.86
N ALA A 126 -12.88 7.83 1.22
CA ALA A 126 -11.77 6.98 1.62
C ALA A 126 -10.57 7.82 2.06
N PRO A 127 -9.64 7.24 2.82
CA PRO A 127 -8.47 7.94 3.31
C PRO A 127 -7.54 8.45 2.20
N ILE A 128 -6.91 9.59 2.46
CA ILE A 128 -5.78 10.13 1.70
C ILE A 128 -4.55 10.04 2.61
N ILE A 129 -3.59 9.23 2.22
CA ILE A 129 -2.38 8.96 3.01
C ILE A 129 -1.19 9.60 2.28
N GLY A 130 -0.41 10.40 3.00
CA GLY A 130 0.77 11.10 2.50
C GLY A 130 1.97 10.18 2.25
N ASP A 131 3.13 10.79 2.09
CA ASP A 131 4.39 10.10 1.83
C ASP A 131 5.06 9.64 3.13
N ASN A 132 5.85 8.56 3.04
CA ASN A 132 6.62 8.02 4.17
C ASN A 132 5.75 7.70 5.40
N VAL A 133 4.63 7.03 5.20
CA VAL A 133 3.71 6.65 6.29
C VAL A 133 3.93 5.20 6.68
N VAL A 134 4.04 4.95 7.97
CA VAL A 134 4.11 3.59 8.55
C VAL A 134 2.80 3.30 9.27
N ILE A 135 2.12 2.23 8.87
CA ILE A 135 0.85 1.78 9.45
C ILE A 135 1.09 0.44 10.11
N SER A 136 1.20 0.47 11.44
CA SER A 136 1.54 -0.71 12.23
C SER A 136 0.39 -1.70 12.35
N SER A 137 0.70 -2.90 12.84
CA SER A 137 -0.20 -4.06 12.89
C SER A 137 -1.56 -3.76 13.52
N GLY A 138 -2.63 -4.17 12.83
CA GLY A 138 -3.99 -4.03 13.33
C GLY A 138 -4.58 -2.61 13.31
N ALA A 139 -3.83 -1.61 12.88
CA ALA A 139 -4.34 -0.24 12.78
C ALA A 139 -5.45 -0.11 11.72
N LYS A 140 -6.39 0.79 11.97
CA LYS A 140 -7.52 1.07 11.08
C LYS A 140 -7.61 2.56 10.80
N ILE A 141 -7.62 2.92 9.51
CA ILE A 141 -7.80 4.30 9.05
C ILE A 141 -9.11 4.33 8.28
N ILE A 142 -10.13 5.00 8.82
CA ILE A 142 -11.50 4.85 8.33
C ILE A 142 -12.12 6.20 7.97
N GLY A 143 -12.72 6.24 6.78
CA GLY A 143 -13.50 7.40 6.31
C GLY A 143 -12.66 8.40 5.50
N LYS A 144 -13.26 9.55 5.22
CA LYS A 144 -12.64 10.64 4.48
C LYS A 144 -11.69 11.42 5.40
N VAL A 145 -10.54 10.82 5.71
CA VAL A 145 -9.51 11.42 6.55
C VAL A 145 -8.21 11.62 5.78
N ARG A 146 -7.47 12.63 6.15
CA ARG A 146 -6.14 12.93 5.60
C ARG A 146 -5.06 12.59 6.62
N ILE A 147 -4.12 11.77 6.21
CA ILE A 147 -2.91 11.46 6.97
C ILE A 147 -1.75 12.20 6.32
N GLY A 148 -1.05 13.01 7.07
CA GLY A 148 0.10 13.80 6.60
C GLY A 148 1.30 12.95 6.22
N ASN A 149 2.40 13.62 5.91
CA ASN A 149 3.67 12.97 5.57
C ASN A 149 4.45 12.61 6.84
N ASN A 150 5.33 11.60 6.73
CA ASN A 150 6.18 11.14 7.83
C ASN A 150 5.39 10.80 9.09
N VAL A 151 4.23 10.16 8.93
CA VAL A 151 3.33 9.78 10.04
C VAL A 151 3.54 8.32 10.41
N MET A 152 3.60 8.05 11.71
CA MET A 152 3.61 6.69 12.25
C MET A 152 2.28 6.41 12.95
N ILE A 153 1.53 5.44 12.46
CA ILE A 153 0.30 4.93 13.08
C ILE A 153 0.66 3.68 13.89
N GLY A 154 0.55 3.77 15.20
CA GLY A 154 0.86 2.68 16.13
C GLY A 154 -0.10 1.50 16.03
N SER A 155 0.34 0.35 16.53
CA SER A 155 -0.41 -0.91 16.46
C SER A 155 -1.79 -0.79 17.13
N GLY A 156 -2.83 -1.29 16.45
CA GLY A 156 -4.21 -1.25 16.94
C GLY A 156 -4.86 0.13 16.96
N ALA A 157 -4.19 1.18 16.53
CA ALA A 157 -4.77 2.52 16.51
C ALA A 157 -5.96 2.63 15.54
N ILE A 158 -7.03 3.34 15.95
CA ILE A 158 -8.20 3.59 15.10
C ILE A 158 -8.28 5.07 14.76
N VAL A 159 -7.93 5.41 13.53
CA VAL A 159 -7.85 6.79 13.05
C VAL A 159 -9.11 7.12 12.25
N VAL A 160 -9.87 8.10 12.75
CA VAL A 160 -11.13 8.59 12.15
C VAL A 160 -11.15 10.13 12.02
N LYS A 161 -9.99 10.76 12.19
CA LYS A 161 -9.77 12.21 12.05
C LYS A 161 -8.47 12.47 11.29
N ASP A 162 -8.34 13.66 10.76
CA ASP A 162 -7.10 14.09 10.09
C ASP A 162 -5.91 14.07 11.04
N ILE A 163 -4.77 13.65 10.50
CA ILE A 163 -3.50 13.56 11.22
C ILE A 163 -2.48 14.47 10.52
N PRO A 164 -1.84 15.40 11.23
CA PRO A 164 -0.85 16.29 10.66
C PRO A 164 0.47 15.58 10.34
N ASP A 165 1.34 16.26 9.59
CA ASP A 165 2.68 15.78 9.25
C ASP A 165 3.51 15.48 10.52
N ASN A 166 4.42 14.53 10.39
CA ASN A 166 5.37 14.08 11.40
C ASN A 166 4.75 13.53 12.71
N ALA A 167 3.45 13.27 12.73
CA ALA A 167 2.76 12.77 13.92
C ALA A 167 3.05 11.29 14.19
N VAL A 168 3.10 10.93 15.46
CA VAL A 168 2.98 9.56 15.96
C VAL A 168 1.61 9.42 16.64
N VAL A 169 0.82 8.44 16.18
CA VAL A 169 -0.58 8.25 16.59
C VAL A 169 -0.76 6.89 17.24
N VAL A 170 -1.43 6.84 18.38
CA VAL A 170 -1.76 5.59 19.07
C VAL A 170 -3.18 5.61 19.64
N GLY A 171 -3.71 4.45 19.95
CA GLY A 171 -4.95 4.29 20.72
C GLY A 171 -6.24 4.21 19.90
N ASN A 172 -7.34 3.99 20.59
CA ASN A 172 -8.71 3.94 20.07
C ASN A 172 -9.62 4.86 20.92
N PRO A 173 -10.10 5.99 20.42
CA PRO A 173 -9.73 6.58 19.12
C PRO A 173 -8.26 7.04 19.09
N GLY A 174 -7.67 7.06 17.86
CA GLY A 174 -6.28 7.45 17.64
C GLY A 174 -6.01 8.88 18.07
N LYS A 175 -4.97 9.07 18.89
CA LYS A 175 -4.50 10.37 19.38
C LYS A 175 -3.04 10.58 19.03
N VAL A 176 -2.68 11.80 18.63
CA VAL A 176 -1.28 12.21 18.45
C VAL A 176 -0.61 12.28 19.81
N ILE A 177 0.51 11.56 19.95
CA ILE A 177 1.31 11.53 21.18
C ILE A 177 2.65 12.25 21.01
N SER A 178 3.13 12.45 19.78
CA SER A 178 4.34 13.21 19.49
C SER A 178 4.35 13.67 18.02
N TYR A 179 5.32 14.53 17.66
CA TYR A 179 5.56 15.02 16.30
C TYR A 179 6.97 14.68 15.81
N ASN A 180 7.53 13.59 16.29
CA ASN A 180 8.84 13.07 15.88
C ASN A 180 8.74 11.83 14.96
N GLY A 181 7.64 11.69 14.25
CA GLY A 181 7.40 10.57 13.32
C GLY A 181 8.51 10.39 12.31
N LYS A 182 9.09 11.48 11.78
CA LYS A 182 10.21 11.44 10.84
C LYS A 182 11.41 10.67 11.39
N ASP A 183 11.73 10.83 12.69
CA ASP A 183 12.87 10.17 13.34
C ASP A 183 12.65 8.66 13.45
N HIS A 184 11.40 8.24 13.65
CA HIS A 184 11.05 6.81 13.70
C HIS A 184 11.01 6.19 12.31
N ILE A 185 10.47 6.89 11.32
CA ILE A 185 10.26 6.37 9.96
C ILE A 185 11.55 6.06 9.24
N GLN A 186 12.65 6.75 9.51
CA GLN A 186 13.95 6.48 8.90
C GLN A 186 14.38 5.00 9.02
N TYR A 187 13.98 4.31 10.08
CA TYR A 187 14.27 2.88 10.27
C TYR A 187 13.42 1.96 9.39
N PHE A 188 12.35 2.46 8.79
CA PHE A 188 11.42 1.69 7.96
C PHE A 188 11.51 2.04 6.48
N VAL A 189 12.10 3.17 6.11
CA VAL A 189 12.09 3.72 4.73
C VAL A 189 13.44 3.58 4.02
N ASN A 190 14.49 3.17 4.70
CA ASN A 190 15.85 3.02 4.12
C ASN A 190 16.07 1.67 3.47
#